data_8c4b7bebb0259911bcf07bf6b5982554
#
_entry.id   8c4b7bebb0259911bcf07bf6b5982554
#
_cell.length_a   1.000
_cell.length_b   1.000
_cell.length_c   1.000
_cell.angle_alpha   90.00
_cell.angle_beta   90.00
_cell.angle_gamma   90.00
#
_symmetry.space_group_name_H-M   'P 1'
#
loop_
_entity.id
_entity.type
_entity.pdbx_description
1 polymer ?
#
loop_
_entity_poly.entity_id
_entity_poly.type
_entity_poly.pdbx_seq_one_letter_code
_entity_poly.pdbx_strand_id
1 'polypeptide(L)'
;MNSVPSSVIGPFNGDSADEISRLLKGFIDWLDSYGGTSWDYQSFFAGPVGGQAKSLYYQHRLIGTAAVAPMIFCEAFLPGARRLFHHRIRFPIADAQYAMGFAFLFEATGDFSQLENAGHFLTELKKSRCHEFKEYCWGYPFNWVTRNGVIKQQTPLITTTPYVYEAFLQVFQLNPEDEWKAVVESIPRHAAFDIKDFRTSENASSCSYTPFDKGGVVNAAAYRAFLLTSASKVLSNEDYWRIAERNLNFVLEAQNPDGSWFYAIDGVRDFVDHYHTCFVMKALAKIHALTGHPACLEALSKGAKYYLENLFSEDGLPKPFSKAPRLTVYKRELYDCAECINLCLLLRDRFPELETTLETVVKGILKDWIKPDGSFRSRRLHMGWDNVPLHRWGQSQMFRSLAFYLREFGGRRAEDRGRASKQRGRRTEGGGQKIEETEQSRDRGAVEVAIERR
;
A
#
# COMPACT_ATOMS: atom_id res chain seq x y z
N MET A 1 -32.41 4.17 -24.42
CA MET A 1 -32.46 2.77 -23.91
C MET A 1 -31.79 1.89 -24.95
N ASN A 2 -30.50 1.70 -24.86
CA ASN A 2 -29.75 0.73 -25.66
C ASN A 2 -29.07 -0.21 -24.69
N SER A 3 -29.54 -1.44 -24.68
CA SER A 3 -29.01 -2.54 -23.88
C SER A 3 -27.60 -2.86 -24.31
N VAL A 4 -26.66 -2.73 -23.39
CA VAL A 4 -25.29 -3.25 -23.49
C VAL A 4 -25.39 -4.80 -23.43
N PRO A 5 -24.78 -5.55 -24.34
CA PRO A 5 -24.81 -7.00 -24.29
C PRO A 5 -24.01 -7.48 -23.07
N SER A 6 -24.65 -8.23 -22.19
CA SER A 6 -24.01 -9.00 -21.13
C SER A 6 -23.16 -10.12 -21.74
N SER A 7 -21.89 -9.84 -21.99
CA SER A 7 -20.92 -10.91 -22.23
C SER A 7 -20.70 -11.62 -20.89
N VAL A 8 -21.13 -12.87 -20.81
CA VAL A 8 -20.85 -13.82 -19.73
C VAL A 8 -19.33 -13.92 -19.58
N ILE A 9 -18.79 -13.22 -18.58
CA ILE A 9 -17.39 -13.32 -18.19
C ILE A 9 -17.28 -14.63 -17.41
N GLY A 10 -16.61 -15.62 -18.02
CA GLY A 10 -16.32 -16.91 -17.37
C GLY A 10 -15.41 -16.72 -16.14
N PRO A 11 -15.36 -17.71 -15.23
CA PRO A 11 -14.58 -17.61 -13.99
C PRO A 11 -13.12 -17.34 -14.29
N PHE A 12 -12.47 -16.60 -13.38
CA PHE A 12 -11.04 -16.24 -13.38
C PHE A 12 -10.18 -17.40 -13.92
N ASN A 13 -9.61 -17.21 -15.11
CA ASN A 13 -8.81 -18.24 -15.76
C ASN A 13 -7.49 -18.39 -15.01
N GLY A 14 -7.15 -19.61 -14.68
CA GLY A 14 -5.91 -20.01 -14.05
C GLY A 14 -4.61 -19.54 -14.72
N ASP A 15 -4.70 -19.02 -15.92
CA ASP A 15 -3.58 -18.48 -16.69
C ASP A 15 -2.99 -17.21 -16.05
N SER A 16 -3.84 -16.34 -15.44
CA SER A 16 -3.35 -15.08 -14.83
C SER A 16 -2.48 -15.31 -13.59
N ALA A 17 -2.79 -16.30 -12.73
CA ALA A 17 -1.98 -16.58 -11.54
C ALA A 17 -0.60 -17.16 -11.92
N ASP A 18 -0.55 -18.06 -12.90
CA ASP A 18 0.70 -18.64 -13.39
C ASP A 18 1.56 -17.58 -14.12
N GLU A 19 0.94 -16.63 -14.82
CA GLU A 19 1.61 -15.51 -15.46
C GLU A 19 2.18 -14.54 -14.41
N ILE A 20 1.41 -14.18 -13.38
CA ILE A 20 1.86 -13.34 -12.27
C ILE A 20 3.00 -14.02 -11.50
N SER A 21 2.93 -15.33 -11.27
CA SER A 21 4.00 -16.07 -10.59
C SER A 21 5.32 -15.99 -11.37
N ARG A 22 5.28 -16.18 -12.69
CA ARG A 22 6.47 -16.04 -13.56
C ARG A 22 6.99 -14.60 -13.59
N LEU A 23 6.08 -13.61 -13.63
CA LEU A 23 6.42 -12.20 -13.58
C LEU A 23 7.14 -11.85 -12.28
N LEU A 24 6.61 -12.27 -11.13
CA LEU A 24 7.19 -11.97 -9.83
C LEU A 24 8.56 -12.62 -9.65
N LYS A 25 8.79 -13.81 -10.21
CA LYS A 25 10.12 -14.41 -10.24
C LYS A 25 11.11 -13.55 -11.04
N GLY A 26 10.75 -13.12 -12.25
CA GLY A 26 11.59 -12.22 -13.05
C GLY A 26 11.81 -10.87 -12.37
N PHE A 27 10.81 -10.37 -11.61
CA PHE A 27 10.97 -9.15 -10.82
C PHE A 27 11.94 -9.33 -9.65
N ILE A 28 11.94 -10.47 -8.97
CA ILE A 28 12.90 -10.78 -7.88
C ILE A 28 14.31 -10.81 -8.45
N ASP A 29 14.55 -11.51 -9.56
CA ASP A 29 15.85 -11.56 -10.24
C ASP A 29 16.33 -10.15 -10.63
N TRP A 30 15.40 -9.29 -11.10
CA TRP A 30 15.70 -7.88 -11.36
C TRP A 30 16.04 -7.11 -10.07
N LEU A 31 15.27 -7.27 -9.01
CA LEU A 31 15.48 -6.58 -7.73
C LEU A 31 16.84 -6.92 -7.12
N ASP A 32 17.25 -8.18 -7.18
CA ASP A 32 18.54 -8.66 -6.70
C ASP A 32 19.71 -8.01 -7.49
N SER A 33 19.56 -7.88 -8.79
CA SER A 33 20.56 -7.23 -9.64
C SER A 33 20.57 -5.70 -9.55
N TYR A 34 19.38 -5.08 -9.43
CA TYR A 34 19.23 -3.62 -9.38
C TYR A 34 19.55 -3.04 -8.01
N GLY A 35 19.23 -3.77 -6.93
CA GLY A 35 19.45 -3.41 -5.53
C GLY A 35 18.34 -2.53 -4.94
N GLY A 36 18.39 -2.33 -3.61
CA GLY A 36 17.33 -1.69 -2.81
C GLY A 36 17.28 -0.16 -2.87
N THR A 37 18.06 0.50 -3.74
CA THR A 37 18.05 1.98 -3.88
C THR A 37 17.46 2.41 -5.22
N SER A 38 16.80 3.56 -5.27
CA SER A 38 16.26 4.11 -6.50
C SER A 38 16.22 5.64 -6.49
N TRP A 39 15.89 6.22 -7.63
CA TRP A 39 15.41 7.59 -7.69
C TRP A 39 13.95 7.68 -7.23
N ASP A 40 13.45 8.92 -7.13
CA ASP A 40 12.10 9.25 -6.71
C ASP A 40 11.54 10.40 -7.54
N TYR A 41 10.24 10.63 -7.50
CA TYR A 41 9.64 11.83 -8.11
C TYR A 41 10.18 13.11 -7.50
N GLN A 42 10.52 13.08 -6.21
CA GLN A 42 11.13 14.20 -5.52
C GLN A 42 12.60 14.39 -5.87
N SER A 43 13.25 13.49 -6.63
CA SER A 43 14.68 13.62 -6.98
C SER A 43 15.02 14.94 -7.66
N PHE A 44 14.10 15.50 -8.47
CA PHE A 44 14.28 16.83 -9.06
C PHE A 44 14.31 17.95 -8.01
N PHE A 45 13.69 17.74 -6.84
CA PHE A 45 13.48 18.75 -5.79
C PHE A 45 14.14 18.42 -4.46
N ALA A 46 14.72 17.22 -4.31
CA ALA A 46 15.38 16.79 -3.09
C ALA A 46 16.79 17.40 -2.91
N GLY A 47 17.44 17.75 -4.00
CA GLY A 47 18.74 18.43 -3.99
C GLY A 47 18.62 19.94 -3.74
N PRO A 48 19.77 20.63 -3.46
CA PRO A 48 19.77 22.04 -3.09
C PRO A 48 19.13 22.96 -4.13
N VAL A 49 19.48 22.81 -5.41
CA VAL A 49 18.97 23.65 -6.50
C VAL A 49 17.45 23.47 -6.68
N GLY A 50 16.99 22.24 -6.79
CA GLY A 50 15.56 21.95 -6.94
C GLY A 50 14.76 22.31 -5.70
N GLY A 51 15.32 22.10 -4.51
CA GLY A 51 14.71 22.50 -3.24
C GLY A 51 14.50 24.02 -3.14
N GLN A 52 15.52 24.82 -3.52
CA GLN A 52 15.41 26.28 -3.58
C GLN A 52 14.37 26.73 -4.60
N ALA A 53 14.37 26.16 -5.82
CA ALA A 53 13.38 26.46 -6.85
C ALA A 53 11.96 26.17 -6.36
N LYS A 54 11.74 25.02 -5.69
CA LYS A 54 10.44 24.63 -5.13
C LYS A 54 10.03 25.54 -3.95
N SER A 55 10.96 25.93 -3.10
CA SER A 55 10.72 26.90 -2.02
C SER A 55 10.27 28.25 -2.59
N LEU A 56 10.98 28.75 -3.62
CA LEU A 56 10.63 29.98 -4.33
C LEU A 56 9.23 29.89 -4.97
N TYR A 57 8.85 28.73 -5.52
CA TYR A 57 7.51 28.50 -6.07
C TYR A 57 6.40 28.66 -5.02
N TYR A 58 6.64 28.27 -3.78
CA TYR A 58 5.68 28.48 -2.70
C TYR A 58 5.65 29.92 -2.18
N GLN A 59 6.77 30.64 -2.24
CA GLN A 59 6.87 32.03 -1.75
C GLN A 59 6.44 33.06 -2.80
N HIS A 60 6.86 32.89 -4.06
CA HIS A 60 6.65 33.81 -5.16
C HIS A 60 6.22 33.09 -6.42
N ARG A 61 4.90 32.93 -6.60
CA ARG A 61 4.33 32.05 -7.62
C ARG A 61 4.84 32.28 -9.04
N LEU A 62 4.97 33.54 -9.50
CA LEU A 62 5.42 33.84 -10.87
C LEU A 62 6.89 33.45 -11.08
N ILE A 63 7.78 33.99 -10.23
CA ILE A 63 9.24 33.72 -10.32
C ILE A 63 9.51 32.23 -10.04
N GLY A 64 8.83 31.68 -9.05
CA GLY A 64 8.97 30.27 -8.69
C GLY A 64 8.47 29.33 -9.78
N THR A 65 7.41 29.68 -10.53
CA THR A 65 6.98 28.90 -11.69
C THR A 65 8.07 28.83 -12.75
N ALA A 66 8.71 29.95 -13.06
CA ALA A 66 9.86 29.97 -13.98
C ALA A 66 11.04 29.15 -13.45
N ALA A 67 11.31 29.20 -12.14
CA ALA A 67 12.40 28.45 -11.50
C ALA A 67 12.18 26.92 -11.53
N VAL A 68 10.94 26.42 -11.37
CA VAL A 68 10.63 24.98 -11.40
C VAL A 68 10.36 24.45 -12.82
N ALA A 69 10.12 25.32 -13.81
CA ALA A 69 9.76 24.93 -15.17
C ALA A 69 10.76 23.94 -15.82
N PRO A 70 12.11 24.12 -15.69
CA PRO A 70 13.05 23.16 -16.26
C PRO A 70 12.93 21.76 -15.63
N MET A 71 12.67 21.65 -14.32
CA MET A 71 12.47 20.37 -13.64
C MET A 71 11.18 19.70 -14.09
N ILE A 72 10.09 20.47 -14.23
CA ILE A 72 8.81 19.98 -14.75
C ILE A 72 8.95 19.52 -16.19
N PHE A 73 9.70 20.27 -17.02
CA PHE A 73 10.01 19.85 -18.39
C PHE A 73 10.76 18.52 -18.41
N CYS A 74 11.82 18.38 -17.58
CA CYS A 74 12.54 17.13 -17.46
C CYS A 74 11.64 15.98 -16.96
N GLU A 75 10.76 16.24 -16.00
CA GLU A 75 9.82 15.23 -15.51
C GLU A 75 8.86 14.75 -16.61
N ALA A 76 8.40 15.67 -17.47
CA ALA A 76 7.45 15.39 -18.54
C ALA A 76 8.07 14.66 -19.75
N PHE A 77 9.31 15.01 -20.13
CA PHE A 77 9.91 14.59 -21.40
C PHE A 77 11.22 13.83 -21.24
N LEU A 78 11.97 14.06 -20.16
CA LEU A 78 13.30 13.51 -19.91
C LEU A 78 13.40 12.92 -18.50
N PRO A 79 12.51 11.97 -18.10
CA PRO A 79 12.45 11.47 -16.74
C PRO A 79 13.78 10.87 -16.24
N GLY A 80 14.61 10.34 -17.12
CA GLY A 80 15.97 9.86 -16.81
C GLY A 80 16.93 10.95 -16.33
N ALA A 81 16.63 12.24 -16.56
CA ALA A 81 17.44 13.36 -16.06
C ALA A 81 17.46 13.46 -14.52
N ARG A 82 16.59 12.76 -13.78
CA ARG A 82 16.63 12.67 -12.31
C ARG A 82 18.01 12.34 -11.78
N ARG A 83 18.79 11.51 -12.50
CA ARG A 83 20.16 11.14 -12.13
C ARG A 83 21.14 12.33 -12.04
N LEU A 84 20.82 13.44 -12.69
CA LEU A 84 21.63 14.66 -12.66
C LEU A 84 21.31 15.55 -11.44
N PHE A 85 20.11 15.36 -10.83
CA PHE A 85 19.62 16.15 -9.72
C PHE A 85 19.82 15.47 -8.36
N HIS A 86 19.80 14.15 -8.32
CA HIS A 86 19.95 13.40 -7.08
C HIS A 86 20.51 12.00 -7.33
N HIS A 87 21.22 11.44 -6.36
CA HIS A 87 21.65 10.05 -6.38
C HIS A 87 20.52 9.09 -5.99
N ARG A 88 20.73 7.81 -6.21
CA ARG A 88 19.80 6.76 -5.74
C ARG A 88 19.86 6.66 -4.23
N ILE A 89 18.70 6.53 -3.58
CA ILE A 89 18.57 6.39 -2.12
C ILE A 89 17.62 5.25 -1.78
N ARG A 90 17.72 4.74 -0.55
CA ARG A 90 16.86 3.70 -0.02
C ARG A 90 15.66 4.35 0.68
N PHE A 91 14.47 3.76 0.50
CA PHE A 91 13.22 4.28 1.05
C PHE A 91 12.60 3.30 2.04
N PRO A 92 12.41 3.68 3.32
CA PRO A 92 11.80 2.78 4.32
C PRO A 92 10.43 2.23 3.91
N ILE A 93 9.59 3.06 3.28
CA ILE A 93 8.29 2.60 2.81
C ILE A 93 8.39 1.53 1.69
N ALA A 94 9.42 1.61 0.85
CA ALA A 94 9.66 0.58 -0.16
C ALA A 94 10.11 -0.74 0.48
N ASP A 95 10.99 -0.68 1.47
CA ASP A 95 11.43 -1.86 2.20
C ASP A 95 10.25 -2.54 2.92
N ALA A 96 9.34 -1.76 3.53
CA ALA A 96 8.13 -2.29 4.15
C ALA A 96 7.22 -3.01 3.13
N GLN A 97 7.05 -2.43 1.94
CA GLN A 97 6.25 -3.04 0.88
C GLN A 97 6.90 -4.32 0.34
N TYR A 98 8.24 -4.34 0.17
CA TYR A 98 8.95 -5.56 -0.20
C TYR A 98 8.81 -6.65 0.87
N ALA A 99 9.01 -6.32 2.15
CA ALA A 99 8.84 -7.27 3.24
C ALA A 99 7.44 -7.90 3.23
N MET A 100 6.37 -7.10 3.11
CA MET A 100 5.00 -7.60 3.01
C MET A 100 4.77 -8.43 1.75
N GLY A 101 5.33 -8.02 0.60
CA GLY A 101 5.21 -8.77 -0.65
C GLY A 101 5.86 -10.15 -0.55
N PHE A 102 7.06 -10.25 0.02
CA PHE A 102 7.74 -11.52 0.27
C PHE A 102 6.99 -12.38 1.29
N ALA A 103 6.42 -11.79 2.33
CA ALA A 103 5.56 -12.50 3.27
C ALA A 103 4.32 -13.08 2.58
N PHE A 104 3.65 -12.34 1.69
CA PHE A 104 2.55 -12.86 0.87
C PHE A 104 2.98 -13.98 -0.09
N LEU A 105 4.18 -13.90 -0.68
CA LEU A 105 4.72 -14.99 -1.49
C LEU A 105 4.96 -16.25 -0.66
N PHE A 106 5.47 -16.11 0.56
CA PHE A 106 5.60 -17.24 1.48
C PHE A 106 4.24 -17.88 1.79
N GLU A 107 3.23 -17.06 2.11
CA GLU A 107 1.86 -17.55 2.37
C GLU A 107 1.26 -18.26 1.14
N ALA A 108 1.59 -17.79 -0.09
CA ALA A 108 1.10 -18.37 -1.33
C ALA A 108 1.80 -19.67 -1.73
N THR A 109 3.10 -19.82 -1.42
CA THR A 109 3.97 -20.87 -1.98
C THR A 109 4.49 -21.84 -0.94
N GLY A 110 4.58 -21.46 0.34
CA GLY A 110 5.27 -22.19 1.39
C GLY A 110 6.80 -22.17 1.27
N ASP A 111 7.37 -21.35 0.37
CA ASP A 111 8.82 -21.26 0.16
C ASP A 111 9.49 -20.38 1.23
N PHE A 112 10.22 -20.98 2.13
CA PHE A 112 10.90 -20.30 3.25
C PHE A 112 11.92 -19.24 2.79
N SER A 113 12.49 -19.36 1.61
CA SER A 113 13.39 -18.33 1.06
C SER A 113 12.71 -16.97 0.94
N GLN A 114 11.40 -16.95 0.70
CA GLN A 114 10.63 -15.72 0.66
C GLN A 114 10.51 -15.06 2.04
N LEU A 115 10.41 -15.86 3.10
CA LEU A 115 10.39 -15.35 4.47
C LEU A 115 11.75 -14.80 4.90
N GLU A 116 12.86 -15.44 4.47
CA GLU A 116 14.21 -14.92 4.67
C GLU A 116 14.39 -13.56 3.95
N ASN A 117 13.90 -13.43 2.72
CA ASN A 117 13.88 -12.15 1.99
C ASN A 117 13.07 -11.08 2.73
N ALA A 118 11.90 -11.42 3.27
CA ALA A 118 11.12 -10.51 4.10
C ALA A 118 11.93 -10.04 5.31
N GLY A 119 12.59 -10.94 6.05
CA GLY A 119 13.48 -10.65 7.18
C GLY A 119 14.65 -9.73 6.81
N HIS A 120 15.23 -9.91 5.63
CA HIS A 120 16.26 -9.00 5.10
C HIS A 120 15.74 -7.55 5.05
N PHE A 121 14.57 -7.31 4.48
CA PHE A 121 13.99 -5.97 4.39
C PHE A 121 13.60 -5.40 5.76
N LEU A 122 13.15 -6.22 6.72
CA LEU A 122 12.92 -5.79 8.10
C LEU A 122 14.22 -5.35 8.79
N THR A 123 15.32 -6.06 8.54
CA THR A 123 16.64 -5.67 9.04
C THR A 123 17.08 -4.30 8.48
N GLU A 124 16.86 -4.06 7.19
CA GLU A 124 17.14 -2.75 6.58
C GLU A 124 16.25 -1.63 7.16
N LEU A 125 14.99 -1.92 7.45
CA LEU A 125 14.09 -1.00 8.15
C LEU A 125 14.61 -0.63 9.54
N LYS A 126 15.12 -1.58 10.33
CA LYS A 126 15.73 -1.28 11.65
C LYS A 126 16.93 -0.35 11.52
N LYS A 127 17.74 -0.50 10.46
CA LYS A 127 18.90 0.37 10.21
C LYS A 127 18.50 1.79 9.80
N SER A 128 17.37 1.96 9.09
CA SER A 128 16.91 3.23 8.53
C SER A 128 15.95 4.03 9.41
N ARG A 129 15.72 3.60 10.66
CA ARG A 129 14.82 4.29 11.59
C ARG A 129 15.29 5.72 11.88
N CYS A 130 14.41 6.57 12.37
CA CYS A 130 14.75 7.90 12.89
C CYS A 130 15.43 7.75 14.26
N HIS A 131 16.76 7.82 14.30
CA HIS A 131 17.55 7.53 15.49
C HIS A 131 17.44 8.57 16.61
N GLU A 132 16.97 9.79 16.31
CA GLU A 132 16.72 10.83 17.31
C GLU A 132 15.50 10.56 18.19
N PHE A 133 14.66 9.57 17.81
CA PHE A 133 13.48 9.16 18.57
C PHE A 133 13.74 7.88 19.33
N LYS A 134 13.19 7.81 20.54
CA LYS A 134 13.29 6.61 21.39
C LYS A 134 12.61 5.41 20.76
N GLU A 135 11.38 5.62 20.31
CA GLU A 135 10.55 4.58 19.71
C GLU A 135 10.87 4.41 18.21
N TYR A 136 10.56 3.25 17.65
CA TYR A 136 10.76 2.99 16.24
C TYR A 136 9.79 3.79 15.37
N CYS A 137 10.36 4.62 14.48
CA CYS A 137 9.60 5.43 13.53
C CYS A 137 10.45 5.76 12.30
N TRP A 138 9.80 6.15 11.21
CA TRP A 138 10.48 6.38 9.93
C TRP A 138 9.99 7.63 9.23
N GLY A 139 10.91 8.28 8.53
CA GLY A 139 10.69 9.46 7.70
C GLY A 139 11.28 9.30 6.31
N TYR A 140 11.27 10.37 5.54
CA TYR A 140 11.95 10.37 4.25
C TYR A 140 13.47 10.52 4.41
N PRO A 141 14.27 9.87 3.54
CA PRO A 141 15.73 9.96 3.57
C PRO A 141 16.27 11.22 2.88
N PHE A 142 15.45 12.26 2.69
CA PHE A 142 15.78 13.53 2.07
C PHE A 142 14.96 14.67 2.66
N ASN A 143 15.42 15.92 2.50
CA ASN A 143 14.67 17.11 2.89
C ASN A 143 13.49 17.32 1.95
N TRP A 144 12.29 17.35 2.51
CA TRP A 144 11.06 17.52 1.73
C TRP A 144 10.53 18.96 1.84
N VAL A 145 10.67 19.72 0.75
CA VAL A 145 10.12 21.08 0.65
C VAL A 145 8.62 21.00 0.45
N THR A 146 7.87 21.59 1.37
CA THR A 146 6.40 21.69 1.35
C THR A 146 5.97 23.15 1.36
N ARG A 147 4.66 23.41 1.20
CA ARG A 147 4.10 24.77 1.33
C ARG A 147 4.31 25.35 2.74
N ASN A 148 4.35 24.51 3.75
CA ASN A 148 4.47 24.92 5.15
C ASN A 148 5.92 24.95 5.66
N GLY A 149 6.90 24.85 4.76
CA GLY A 149 8.32 24.78 5.09
C GLY A 149 8.98 23.47 4.70
N VAL A 150 10.19 23.27 5.21
CA VAL A 150 11.00 22.08 4.93
C VAL A 150 10.84 21.07 6.05
N ILE A 151 10.34 19.88 5.70
CA ILE A 151 10.43 18.71 6.57
C ILE A 151 11.83 18.12 6.36
N LYS A 152 12.64 18.11 7.41
CA LYS A 152 14.01 17.59 7.34
C LYS A 152 14.02 16.08 7.11
N GLN A 153 15.08 15.58 6.50
CA GLN A 153 15.30 14.14 6.39
C GLN A 153 15.23 13.48 7.78
N GLN A 154 14.78 12.22 7.81
CA GLN A 154 14.58 11.46 9.05
C GLN A 154 13.60 12.09 10.07
N THR A 155 12.79 13.07 9.67
CA THR A 155 11.62 13.46 10.46
C THR A 155 10.55 12.38 10.34
N PRO A 156 10.04 11.80 11.44
CA PRO A 156 9.02 10.76 11.38
C PRO A 156 7.76 11.22 10.66
N LEU A 157 7.23 10.34 9.83
CA LEU A 157 5.99 10.56 9.07
C LEU A 157 4.97 9.49 9.45
N ILE A 158 3.82 9.91 9.95
CA ILE A 158 2.74 8.96 10.29
C ILE A 158 2.19 8.23 9.08
N THR A 159 2.44 8.67 7.87
CA THR A 159 2.05 7.99 6.65
C THR A 159 3.02 6.90 6.18
N THR A 160 4.23 6.86 6.72
CA THR A 160 5.21 5.78 6.48
C THR A 160 5.12 4.70 7.55
N THR A 161 5.00 5.12 8.81
CA THR A 161 5.06 4.26 10.00
C THR A 161 4.05 3.09 10.00
N PRO A 162 2.76 3.25 9.58
CA PRO A 162 1.80 2.15 9.56
C PRO A 162 2.14 1.02 8.58
N TYR A 163 2.72 1.34 7.43
CA TYR A 163 3.19 0.31 6.51
C TYR A 163 4.34 -0.51 7.09
N VAL A 164 5.25 0.17 7.81
CA VAL A 164 6.35 -0.53 8.51
C VAL A 164 5.79 -1.39 9.63
N TYR A 165 4.81 -0.89 10.38
CA TYR A 165 4.12 -1.67 11.41
C TYR A 165 3.48 -2.94 10.82
N GLU A 166 2.75 -2.82 9.71
CA GLU A 166 2.14 -3.97 9.03
C GLU A 166 3.20 -4.99 8.59
N ALA A 167 4.32 -4.52 8.03
CA ALA A 167 5.40 -5.41 7.60
C ALA A 167 5.99 -6.21 8.76
N PHE A 168 6.33 -5.54 9.87
CA PHE A 168 6.85 -6.23 11.05
C PHE A 168 5.82 -7.17 11.68
N LEU A 169 4.56 -6.74 11.78
CA LEU A 169 3.49 -7.56 12.35
C LEU A 169 3.24 -8.81 11.51
N GLN A 170 3.13 -8.68 10.18
CA GLN A 170 2.88 -9.80 9.28
C GLN A 170 4.02 -10.83 9.35
N VAL A 171 5.27 -10.39 9.27
CA VAL A 171 6.43 -11.31 9.36
C VAL A 171 6.52 -11.93 10.75
N PHE A 172 6.29 -11.15 11.82
CA PHE A 172 6.26 -11.68 13.20
C PHE A 172 5.18 -12.76 13.41
N GLN A 173 4.01 -12.61 12.78
CA GLN A 173 2.94 -13.61 12.85
C GLN A 173 3.30 -14.91 12.12
N LEU A 174 4.09 -14.82 11.04
CA LEU A 174 4.55 -15.98 10.27
C LEU A 174 5.78 -16.67 10.89
N ASN A 175 6.67 -15.89 11.47
CA ASN A 175 7.89 -16.35 12.13
C ASN A 175 8.18 -15.49 13.38
N PRO A 176 7.67 -15.90 14.56
CA PRO A 176 7.82 -15.15 15.80
C PRO A 176 9.28 -15.11 16.25
N GLU A 177 9.90 -13.94 16.20
CA GLU A 177 11.23 -13.64 16.72
C GLU A 177 11.15 -12.44 17.70
N ASP A 178 11.89 -12.52 18.81
CA ASP A 178 11.87 -11.48 19.86
C ASP A 178 12.30 -10.12 19.32
N GLU A 179 13.20 -10.08 18.34
CA GLU A 179 13.64 -8.82 17.74
C GLU A 179 12.54 -8.13 16.94
N TRP A 180 11.65 -8.87 16.25
CA TRP A 180 10.49 -8.31 15.56
C TRP A 180 9.41 -7.87 16.54
N LYS A 181 9.19 -8.66 17.58
CA LYS A 181 8.26 -8.33 18.67
C LYS A 181 8.58 -6.98 19.29
N ALA A 182 9.84 -6.72 19.61
CA ALA A 182 10.28 -5.45 20.21
C ALA A 182 9.94 -4.25 19.32
N VAL A 183 10.05 -4.40 17.99
CA VAL A 183 9.67 -3.35 17.03
C VAL A 183 8.15 -3.18 16.95
N VAL A 184 7.39 -4.27 16.88
CA VAL A 184 5.91 -4.25 16.87
C VAL A 184 5.36 -3.57 18.13
N GLU A 185 5.98 -3.76 19.29
CA GLU A 185 5.58 -3.10 20.54
C GLU A 185 5.98 -1.62 20.61
N SER A 186 7.08 -1.23 19.95
CA SER A 186 7.61 0.13 19.98
C SER A 186 6.86 1.10 19.06
N ILE A 187 6.54 0.68 17.84
CA ILE A 187 5.90 1.54 16.83
C ILE A 187 4.60 2.18 17.33
N PRO A 188 3.67 1.46 17.99
CA PRO A 188 2.43 2.05 18.51
C PRO A 188 2.68 3.12 19.57
N ARG A 189 3.72 3.01 20.39
CA ARG A 189 4.08 4.05 21.36
C ARG A 189 4.44 5.35 20.65
N HIS A 190 5.26 5.30 19.59
CA HIS A 190 5.51 6.49 18.76
C HIS A 190 4.21 7.06 18.19
N ALA A 191 3.40 6.23 17.55
CA ALA A 191 2.16 6.67 16.92
C ALA A 191 1.18 7.27 17.95
N ALA A 192 1.14 6.76 19.17
CA ALA A 192 0.24 7.24 20.22
C ALA A 192 0.73 8.53 20.88
N PHE A 193 2.03 8.63 21.18
CA PHE A 193 2.53 9.65 22.12
C PHE A 193 3.41 10.73 21.48
N ASP A 194 4.09 10.45 20.36
CA ASP A 194 4.88 11.47 19.65
C ASP A 194 4.04 12.22 18.60
N ILE A 195 3.06 11.55 17.98
CA ILE A 195 2.10 12.15 17.05
C ILE A 195 0.99 12.83 17.84
N LYS A 196 0.73 14.12 17.55
CA LYS A 196 -0.19 14.97 18.30
C LYS A 196 -1.62 14.85 17.79
N ASP A 197 -2.58 14.98 18.70
CA ASP A 197 -4.01 15.09 18.41
C ASP A 197 -4.46 16.55 18.36
N PHE A 198 -5.33 16.86 17.40
CA PHE A 198 -6.00 18.16 17.26
C PHE A 198 -7.51 17.94 17.21
N ARG A 199 -8.19 18.35 18.26
CA ARG A 199 -9.64 18.20 18.38
C ARG A 199 -10.36 18.94 17.24
N THR A 200 -11.24 18.25 16.53
CA THR A 200 -12.07 18.79 15.44
C THR A 200 -13.55 18.83 15.81
N SER A 201 -14.02 17.89 16.63
CA SER A 201 -15.36 17.88 17.23
C SER A 201 -15.31 17.35 18.66
N GLU A 202 -16.45 17.09 19.27
CA GLU A 202 -16.52 16.52 20.62
C GLU A 202 -15.83 15.15 20.69
N ASN A 203 -16.05 14.29 19.69
CA ASN A 203 -15.59 12.91 19.68
C ASN A 203 -14.52 12.62 18.62
N ALA A 204 -14.07 13.63 17.88
CA ALA A 204 -13.10 13.46 16.80
C ALA A 204 -11.87 14.34 16.98
N SER A 205 -10.74 13.80 16.52
CA SER A 205 -9.47 14.51 16.45
C SER A 205 -8.72 14.14 15.18
N SER A 206 -8.21 15.14 14.44
CA SER A 206 -7.17 14.90 13.45
C SER A 206 -5.85 14.64 14.16
N CYS A 207 -4.89 14.06 13.44
CA CYS A 207 -3.53 13.92 13.97
C CYS A 207 -2.52 14.74 13.17
N SER A 208 -1.37 15.03 13.78
CA SER A 208 -0.24 15.62 13.06
C SER A 208 0.33 14.63 12.04
N TYR A 209 0.92 15.16 10.98
CA TYR A 209 1.60 14.38 9.94
C TYR A 209 3.01 13.97 10.39
N THR A 210 3.65 14.85 11.15
CA THR A 210 4.92 14.68 11.85
C THR A 210 4.75 15.07 13.32
N PRO A 211 5.69 14.81 14.22
CA PRO A 211 5.62 15.31 15.61
C PRO A 211 5.51 16.85 15.74
N PHE A 212 5.72 17.62 14.66
CA PHE A 212 5.94 19.06 14.71
C PHE A 212 4.89 19.93 14.01
N ASP A 213 3.97 19.35 13.23
CA ASP A 213 2.95 20.11 12.48
C ASP A 213 1.57 20.12 13.17
N LYS A 214 0.61 20.83 12.54
CA LYS A 214 -0.74 21.06 13.08
C LYS A 214 -1.79 20.05 12.59
N GLY A 215 -1.42 19.06 11.78
CA GLY A 215 -2.34 18.02 11.32
C GLY A 215 -3.36 18.46 10.26
N GLY A 216 -4.52 17.80 10.25
CA GLY A 216 -5.62 18.07 9.33
C GLY A 216 -5.60 17.29 8.02
N VAL A 217 -4.65 16.35 7.84
CA VAL A 217 -4.56 15.45 6.68
C VAL A 217 -5.36 14.18 6.94
N VAL A 218 -6.34 13.90 6.09
CA VAL A 218 -7.33 12.83 6.33
C VAL A 218 -6.70 11.44 6.32
N ASN A 219 -5.88 11.14 5.30
CA ASN A 219 -5.22 9.83 5.24
C ASN A 219 -4.18 9.61 6.36
N ALA A 220 -3.60 10.66 6.91
CA ALA A 220 -2.71 10.55 8.07
C ALA A 220 -3.47 10.05 9.31
N ALA A 221 -4.66 10.60 9.56
CA ALA A 221 -5.53 10.14 10.64
C ALA A 221 -6.05 8.71 10.39
N ALA A 222 -6.42 8.38 9.14
CA ALA A 222 -6.84 7.03 8.77
C ALA A 222 -5.75 5.98 9.03
N TYR A 223 -4.51 6.27 8.67
CA TYR A 223 -3.35 5.41 8.92
C TYR A 223 -3.08 5.22 10.41
N ARG A 224 -3.08 6.32 11.19
CA ARG A 224 -2.88 6.25 12.64
C ARG A 224 -4.00 5.48 13.31
N ALA A 225 -5.26 5.72 12.92
CA ALA A 225 -6.41 4.98 13.43
C ALA A 225 -6.27 3.49 13.20
N PHE A 226 -5.92 3.07 11.98
CA PHE A 226 -5.71 1.65 11.67
C PHE A 226 -4.56 1.04 12.49
N LEU A 227 -3.38 1.69 12.52
CA LEU A 227 -2.22 1.20 13.26
C LEU A 227 -2.58 0.97 14.74
N LEU A 228 -3.17 1.99 15.39
CA LEU A 228 -3.49 1.92 16.81
C LEU A 228 -4.66 0.97 17.11
N THR A 229 -5.63 0.80 16.19
CA THR A 229 -6.65 -0.24 16.29
C THR A 229 -6.02 -1.63 16.26
N SER A 230 -5.13 -1.89 15.32
CA SER A 230 -4.42 -3.16 15.22
C SER A 230 -3.56 -3.42 16.46
N ALA A 231 -2.79 -2.42 16.90
CA ALA A 231 -1.97 -2.51 18.09
C ALA A 231 -2.77 -2.73 19.38
N SER A 232 -3.95 -2.09 19.50
CA SER A 232 -4.86 -2.32 20.63
C SER A 232 -5.27 -3.78 20.74
N LYS A 233 -5.57 -4.44 19.61
CA LYS A 233 -5.93 -5.87 19.59
C LYS A 233 -4.74 -6.78 19.87
N VAL A 234 -3.60 -6.53 19.21
CA VAL A 234 -2.39 -7.38 19.33
C VAL A 234 -1.76 -7.28 20.71
N LEU A 235 -1.73 -6.09 21.31
CA LEU A 235 -1.07 -5.81 22.58
C LEU A 235 -2.06 -5.70 23.76
N SER A 236 -3.35 -5.91 23.54
CA SER A 236 -4.41 -5.80 24.54
C SER A 236 -4.37 -4.46 25.30
N ASN A 237 -4.21 -3.35 24.58
CA ASN A 237 -4.08 -1.99 25.14
C ASN A 237 -5.23 -1.08 24.72
N GLU A 238 -6.15 -0.83 25.63
CA GLU A 238 -7.34 0.01 25.41
C GLU A 238 -7.01 1.50 25.15
N ASP A 239 -5.89 2.03 25.64
CA ASP A 239 -5.52 3.43 25.41
C ASP A 239 -5.23 3.68 23.92
N TYR A 240 -4.69 2.68 23.22
CA TYR A 240 -4.50 2.76 21.76
C TYR A 240 -5.83 2.83 21.02
N TRP A 241 -6.85 2.07 21.46
CA TRP A 241 -8.17 2.15 20.87
C TRP A 241 -8.82 3.53 21.08
N ARG A 242 -8.74 4.11 22.28
CA ARG A 242 -9.31 5.45 22.54
C ARG A 242 -8.74 6.53 21.62
N ILE A 243 -7.44 6.48 21.33
CA ILE A 243 -6.79 7.39 20.38
C ILE A 243 -7.25 7.07 18.95
N ALA A 244 -7.23 5.78 18.57
CA ALA A 244 -7.65 5.31 17.26
C ALA A 244 -9.08 5.71 16.92
N GLU A 245 -10.02 5.54 17.87
CA GLU A 245 -11.44 5.86 17.72
C GLU A 245 -11.66 7.34 17.41
N ARG A 246 -10.95 8.24 18.10
CA ARG A 246 -11.03 9.69 17.81
C ARG A 246 -10.52 10.06 16.42
N ASN A 247 -9.45 9.39 15.96
CA ASN A 247 -8.95 9.58 14.60
C ASN A 247 -9.88 8.93 13.57
N LEU A 248 -10.47 7.79 13.86
CA LEU A 248 -11.51 7.16 13.04
C LEU A 248 -12.70 8.08 12.86
N ASN A 249 -13.25 8.62 13.97
CA ASN A 249 -14.37 9.55 13.93
C ASN A 249 -14.06 10.78 13.07
N PHE A 250 -12.84 11.33 13.15
CA PHE A 250 -12.40 12.40 12.26
C PHE A 250 -12.46 12.01 10.79
N VAL A 251 -12.01 10.80 10.44
CA VAL A 251 -12.03 10.31 9.05
C VAL A 251 -13.47 10.13 8.55
N LEU A 252 -14.37 9.64 9.41
CA LEU A 252 -15.79 9.47 9.10
C LEU A 252 -16.49 10.84 8.91
N GLU A 253 -16.24 11.80 9.79
CA GLU A 253 -16.78 13.16 9.71
C GLU A 253 -16.24 13.95 8.51
N ALA A 254 -15.01 13.64 8.05
CA ALA A 254 -14.37 14.27 6.89
C ALA A 254 -14.86 13.76 5.53
N GLN A 255 -15.72 12.71 5.51
CA GLN A 255 -16.30 12.22 4.26
C GLN A 255 -17.30 13.23 3.68
N ASN A 256 -17.11 13.62 2.43
CA ASN A 256 -18.03 14.49 1.72
C ASN A 256 -19.37 13.79 1.43
N PRO A 257 -20.46 14.55 1.22
CA PRO A 257 -21.78 13.97 0.92
C PRO A 257 -21.80 13.05 -0.31
N ASP A 258 -20.90 13.26 -1.29
CA ASP A 258 -20.75 12.43 -2.49
C ASP A 258 -19.95 11.14 -2.25
N GLY A 259 -19.45 10.93 -1.02
CA GLY A 259 -18.64 9.76 -0.64
C GLY A 259 -17.13 9.94 -0.78
N SER A 260 -16.65 11.05 -1.34
CA SER A 260 -15.22 11.35 -1.46
C SER A 260 -14.59 11.82 -0.14
N TRP A 261 -13.26 11.87 -0.12
CA TRP A 261 -12.47 12.56 0.92
C TRP A 261 -11.51 13.54 0.26
N PHE A 262 -11.48 14.78 0.73
CA PHE A 262 -10.40 15.68 0.40
C PHE A 262 -9.11 15.24 1.09
N TYR A 263 -7.96 15.57 0.48
CA TYR A 263 -6.66 15.27 1.07
C TYR A 263 -6.52 15.85 2.50
N ALA A 264 -7.02 17.08 2.72
CA ALA A 264 -7.00 17.73 4.02
C ALA A 264 -8.24 18.64 4.22
N ILE A 265 -8.52 18.96 5.48
CA ILE A 265 -9.66 19.81 5.88
C ILE A 265 -9.35 21.32 5.93
N ASP A 266 -8.20 21.75 5.41
CA ASP A 266 -7.74 23.14 5.50
C ASP A 266 -8.36 24.11 4.46
N GLY A 267 -9.29 23.61 3.64
CA GLY A 267 -9.94 24.40 2.58
C GLY A 267 -9.04 24.80 1.41
N VAL A 268 -7.79 24.32 1.39
CA VAL A 268 -6.78 24.62 0.36
C VAL A 268 -6.33 23.37 -0.38
N ARG A 269 -6.15 22.26 0.35
CA ARG A 269 -5.75 20.96 -0.18
C ARG A 269 -6.97 20.08 -0.38
N ASP A 270 -7.95 20.60 -1.11
CA ASP A 270 -9.25 19.99 -1.38
C ASP A 270 -9.27 19.11 -2.66
N PHE A 271 -8.12 18.62 -3.07
CA PHE A 271 -8.02 17.68 -4.17
C PHE A 271 -8.44 16.26 -3.73
N VAL A 272 -8.88 15.47 -4.71
CA VAL A 272 -9.22 14.05 -4.55
C VAL A 272 -8.43 13.26 -5.58
N ASP A 273 -7.51 12.46 -5.11
CA ASP A 273 -6.68 11.58 -5.93
C ASP A 273 -6.94 10.10 -5.66
N HIS A 274 -6.40 9.28 -6.53
CA HIS A 274 -6.65 7.85 -6.52
C HIS A 274 -6.08 7.18 -5.27
N TYR A 275 -4.77 7.31 -5.04
CA TYR A 275 -4.10 6.54 -3.99
C TYR A 275 -4.45 7.02 -2.57
N HIS A 276 -4.68 8.33 -2.32
CA HIS A 276 -5.14 8.78 -0.99
C HIS A 276 -6.56 8.29 -0.70
N THR A 277 -7.45 8.23 -1.71
CA THR A 277 -8.77 7.59 -1.58
C THR A 277 -8.62 6.11 -1.20
N CYS A 278 -7.75 5.37 -1.90
CA CYS A 278 -7.46 3.97 -1.55
C CYS A 278 -6.90 3.82 -0.13
N PHE A 279 -6.06 4.74 0.34
CA PHE A 279 -5.51 4.70 1.70
C PHE A 279 -6.58 4.79 2.76
N VAL A 280 -7.49 5.76 2.63
CA VAL A 280 -8.61 5.94 3.57
C VAL A 280 -9.50 4.70 3.55
N MET A 281 -9.92 4.24 2.38
CA MET A 281 -10.81 3.08 2.26
C MET A 281 -10.16 1.79 2.77
N LYS A 282 -8.87 1.55 2.50
CA LYS A 282 -8.16 0.38 3.05
C LYS A 282 -8.04 0.43 4.58
N ALA A 283 -7.78 1.61 5.15
CA ALA A 283 -7.75 1.77 6.60
C ALA A 283 -9.12 1.46 7.22
N LEU A 284 -10.21 2.02 6.66
CA LEU A 284 -11.58 1.74 7.12
C LEU A 284 -11.94 0.26 6.98
N ALA A 285 -11.56 -0.39 5.87
CA ALA A 285 -11.80 -1.82 5.66
C ALA A 285 -11.11 -2.69 6.73
N LYS A 286 -9.85 -2.40 7.02
CA LYS A 286 -9.07 -3.11 8.04
C LYS A 286 -9.58 -2.85 9.46
N ILE A 287 -9.97 -1.60 9.78
CA ILE A 287 -10.58 -1.27 11.07
C ILE A 287 -11.91 -2.02 11.22
N HIS A 288 -12.76 -2.03 10.18
CA HIS A 288 -14.00 -2.80 10.20
C HIS A 288 -13.75 -4.30 10.42
N ALA A 289 -12.78 -4.88 9.73
CA ALA A 289 -12.44 -6.29 9.90
C ALA A 289 -11.99 -6.64 11.34
N LEU A 290 -11.27 -5.71 12.01
CA LEU A 290 -10.78 -5.89 13.38
C LEU A 290 -11.83 -5.63 14.46
N THR A 291 -12.82 -4.76 14.20
CA THR A 291 -13.72 -4.23 15.22
C THR A 291 -15.21 -4.47 14.96
N GLY A 292 -15.59 -4.77 13.72
CA GLY A 292 -16.99 -4.80 13.31
C GLY A 292 -17.68 -3.42 13.27
N HIS A 293 -16.93 -2.30 13.36
CA HIS A 293 -17.50 -0.95 13.50
C HIS A 293 -18.41 -0.60 12.32
N PRO A 294 -19.75 -0.39 12.52
CA PRO A 294 -20.71 -0.30 11.41
C PRO A 294 -20.52 0.95 10.54
N ALA A 295 -20.13 2.10 11.13
CA ALA A 295 -19.92 3.33 10.38
C ALA A 295 -18.78 3.22 9.36
N CYS A 296 -17.79 2.33 9.58
CA CYS A 296 -16.77 2.06 8.57
C CYS A 296 -17.39 1.48 7.31
N LEU A 297 -18.33 0.53 7.45
CA LEU A 297 -18.98 -0.12 6.30
C LEU A 297 -19.89 0.88 5.55
N GLU A 298 -20.60 1.74 6.26
CA GLU A 298 -21.42 2.81 5.65
C GLU A 298 -20.55 3.78 4.85
N ALA A 299 -19.44 4.24 5.44
CA ALA A 299 -18.49 5.12 4.76
C ALA A 299 -17.84 4.44 3.54
N LEU A 300 -17.50 3.15 3.65
CA LEU A 300 -16.97 2.35 2.54
C LEU A 300 -17.98 2.21 1.41
N SER A 301 -19.26 2.01 1.69
CA SER A 301 -20.32 1.95 0.66
C SER A 301 -20.39 3.23 -0.15
N LYS A 302 -20.42 4.40 0.51
CA LYS A 302 -20.41 5.70 -0.19
C LYS A 302 -19.09 5.91 -0.95
N GLY A 303 -17.96 5.57 -0.31
CA GLY A 303 -16.64 5.69 -0.91
C GLY A 303 -16.45 4.79 -2.12
N ALA A 304 -16.91 3.54 -2.10
CA ALA A 304 -16.81 2.60 -3.23
C ALA A 304 -17.62 3.09 -4.43
N LYS A 305 -18.81 3.63 -4.22
CA LYS A 305 -19.61 4.23 -5.28
C LYS A 305 -18.87 5.41 -5.93
N TYR A 306 -18.39 6.36 -5.11
CA TYR A 306 -17.63 7.50 -5.61
C TYR A 306 -16.37 7.05 -6.37
N TYR A 307 -15.63 6.10 -5.82
CA TYR A 307 -14.40 5.56 -6.37
C TYR A 307 -14.61 4.99 -7.77
N LEU A 308 -15.60 4.11 -7.95
CA LEU A 308 -15.91 3.49 -9.24
C LEU A 308 -16.41 4.50 -10.28
N GLU A 309 -17.21 5.49 -9.88
CA GLU A 309 -17.76 6.48 -10.78
C GLU A 309 -16.75 7.57 -11.21
N ASN A 310 -15.74 7.88 -10.35
CA ASN A 310 -14.96 9.10 -10.51
C ASN A 310 -13.44 8.91 -10.67
N LEU A 311 -12.88 7.72 -10.34
CA LEU A 311 -11.42 7.53 -10.31
C LEU A 311 -10.89 6.57 -11.38
N PHE A 312 -11.67 6.28 -12.41
CA PHE A 312 -11.27 5.47 -13.56
C PHE A 312 -11.43 6.25 -14.89
N SER A 313 -10.58 5.91 -15.85
CA SER A 313 -10.70 6.36 -17.24
C SER A 313 -11.67 5.45 -18.00
N GLU A 314 -12.06 5.84 -19.23
CA GLU A 314 -12.97 5.06 -20.08
C GLU A 314 -12.47 3.62 -20.37
N ASP A 315 -11.16 3.41 -20.33
CA ASP A 315 -10.52 2.09 -20.50
C ASP A 315 -10.56 1.23 -19.21
N GLY A 316 -11.22 1.69 -18.16
CA GLY A 316 -11.35 0.99 -16.88
C GLY A 316 -10.09 1.01 -16.01
N LEU A 317 -9.04 1.74 -16.40
CA LEU A 317 -7.81 1.83 -15.62
C LEU A 317 -7.79 3.07 -14.72
N PRO A 318 -7.08 3.02 -13.57
CA PRO A 318 -6.99 4.14 -12.64
C PRO A 318 -6.54 5.45 -13.29
N LYS A 319 -7.20 6.55 -12.97
CA LYS A 319 -6.74 7.91 -13.27
C LYS A 319 -6.25 8.59 -11.99
N PRO A 320 -5.24 9.50 -12.09
CA PRO A 320 -4.59 10.05 -10.89
C PRO A 320 -5.52 10.87 -9.99
N PHE A 321 -6.48 11.58 -10.57
CA PHE A 321 -7.35 12.51 -9.85
C PHE A 321 -8.78 12.49 -10.39
N SER A 322 -9.75 12.61 -9.51
CA SER A 322 -11.09 13.09 -9.82
C SER A 322 -11.15 14.62 -9.73
N LYS A 323 -10.50 15.22 -8.72
CA LYS A 323 -10.32 16.65 -8.53
C LYS A 323 -8.83 16.95 -8.40
N ALA A 324 -8.21 17.41 -9.48
CA ALA A 324 -6.78 17.68 -9.55
C ALA A 324 -6.39 19.03 -8.94
N PRO A 325 -5.30 19.12 -8.14
CA PRO A 325 -4.83 20.40 -7.59
C PRO A 325 -4.10 21.26 -8.64
N ARG A 326 -3.68 20.66 -9.74
CA ARG A 326 -2.89 21.29 -10.82
C ARG A 326 -2.86 20.38 -12.06
N LEU A 327 -2.34 20.89 -13.17
CA LEU A 327 -2.02 20.08 -14.34
C LEU A 327 -0.96 19.04 -13.98
N THR A 328 -1.16 17.81 -14.44
CA THR A 328 -0.22 16.70 -14.28
C THR A 328 0.58 16.50 -15.55
N VAL A 329 1.82 16.03 -15.43
CA VAL A 329 2.70 15.69 -16.56
C VAL A 329 2.51 14.24 -17.04
N TYR A 330 1.63 13.49 -16.40
CA TYR A 330 1.37 12.08 -16.67
C TYR A 330 -0.15 11.80 -16.73
N LYS A 331 -0.50 10.76 -17.46
CA LYS A 331 -1.88 10.26 -17.58
C LYS A 331 -2.21 9.24 -16.51
N ARG A 332 -1.21 8.42 -16.08
CA ARG A 332 -1.40 7.30 -15.15
C ARG A 332 -0.11 6.96 -14.42
N GLU A 333 -0.23 6.54 -13.18
CA GLU A 333 0.88 6.04 -12.36
C GLU A 333 0.73 4.54 -12.07
N LEU A 334 1.85 3.83 -12.00
CA LEU A 334 1.87 2.44 -11.53
C LEU A 334 1.33 2.33 -10.10
N TYR A 335 1.61 3.34 -9.30
CA TYR A 335 1.20 3.40 -7.90
C TYR A 335 -0.32 3.36 -7.73
N ASP A 336 -1.07 4.12 -8.52
CA ASP A 336 -2.53 4.11 -8.50
C ASP A 336 -3.07 2.70 -8.85
N CYS A 337 -2.47 2.04 -9.83
CA CYS A 337 -2.85 0.68 -10.21
C CYS A 337 -2.57 -0.32 -9.07
N ALA A 338 -1.42 -0.20 -8.40
CA ALA A 338 -1.06 -1.07 -7.28
C ALA A 338 -2.01 -0.88 -6.09
N GLU A 339 -2.34 0.36 -5.74
CA GLU A 339 -3.28 0.67 -4.67
C GLU A 339 -4.70 0.23 -4.99
N CYS A 340 -5.11 0.32 -6.25
CA CYS A 340 -6.38 -0.22 -6.75
C CYS A 340 -6.45 -1.74 -6.56
N ILE A 341 -5.42 -2.49 -6.97
CA ILE A 341 -5.37 -3.95 -6.78
C ILE A 341 -5.51 -4.29 -5.29
N ASN A 342 -4.75 -3.63 -4.40
CA ASN A 342 -4.84 -3.86 -2.96
C ASN A 342 -6.24 -3.57 -2.40
N LEU A 343 -6.86 -2.46 -2.81
CA LEU A 343 -8.20 -2.09 -2.37
C LEU A 343 -9.25 -3.10 -2.83
N CYS A 344 -9.20 -3.48 -4.11
CA CYS A 344 -10.13 -4.46 -4.67
C CYS A 344 -10.01 -5.82 -3.98
N LEU A 345 -8.78 -6.31 -3.71
CA LEU A 345 -8.56 -7.56 -2.98
C LEU A 345 -9.16 -7.55 -1.56
N LEU A 346 -9.12 -6.40 -0.89
CA LEU A 346 -9.67 -6.25 0.46
C LEU A 346 -11.20 -6.13 0.51
N LEU A 347 -11.83 -5.65 -0.56
CA LEU A 347 -13.23 -5.23 -0.54
C LEU A 347 -14.15 -6.00 -1.50
N ARG A 348 -13.62 -6.83 -2.43
CA ARG A 348 -14.41 -7.54 -3.46
C ARG A 348 -15.55 -8.41 -2.90
N ASP A 349 -15.33 -9.03 -1.73
CA ASP A 349 -16.34 -9.88 -1.09
C ASP A 349 -17.55 -9.07 -0.57
N ARG A 350 -17.37 -7.75 -0.38
CA ARG A 350 -18.41 -6.80 0.05
C ARG A 350 -18.99 -5.99 -1.10
N PHE A 351 -18.19 -5.71 -2.11
CA PHE A 351 -18.52 -4.92 -3.29
C PHE A 351 -18.10 -5.68 -4.55
N PRO A 352 -18.97 -6.57 -5.09
CA PRO A 352 -18.65 -7.45 -6.22
C PRO A 352 -18.18 -6.70 -7.48
N GLU A 353 -18.60 -5.45 -7.67
CA GLU A 353 -18.18 -4.60 -8.79
C GLU A 353 -16.65 -4.37 -8.82
N LEU A 354 -16.00 -4.45 -7.66
CA LEU A 354 -14.55 -4.33 -7.56
C LEU A 354 -13.80 -5.54 -8.13
N GLU A 355 -14.45 -6.70 -8.29
CA GLU A 355 -13.82 -7.86 -8.92
C GLU A 355 -13.55 -7.62 -10.41
N THR A 356 -14.53 -7.07 -11.14
CA THR A 356 -14.34 -6.68 -12.55
C THR A 356 -13.25 -5.60 -12.69
N THR A 357 -13.21 -4.65 -11.75
CA THR A 357 -12.15 -3.64 -11.71
C THR A 357 -10.77 -4.26 -11.48
N LEU A 358 -10.66 -5.20 -10.54
CA LEU A 358 -9.42 -5.95 -10.26
C LEU A 358 -8.92 -6.66 -11.52
N GLU A 359 -9.80 -7.39 -12.21
CA GLU A 359 -9.44 -8.09 -13.44
C GLU A 359 -8.92 -7.14 -14.52
N THR A 360 -9.64 -6.03 -14.74
CA THR A 360 -9.28 -5.04 -15.75
C THR A 360 -7.92 -4.43 -15.47
N VAL A 361 -7.65 -4.07 -14.22
CA VAL A 361 -6.38 -3.46 -13.83
C VAL A 361 -5.23 -4.46 -13.92
N VAL A 362 -5.41 -5.69 -13.44
CA VAL A 362 -4.38 -6.74 -13.54
C VAL A 362 -4.06 -7.05 -15.02
N LYS A 363 -5.07 -7.24 -15.87
CA LYS A 363 -4.86 -7.43 -17.32
C LYS A 363 -4.12 -6.25 -17.97
N GLY A 364 -4.46 -5.01 -17.58
CA GLY A 364 -3.77 -3.82 -18.05
C GLY A 364 -2.29 -3.78 -17.64
N ILE A 365 -1.97 -4.18 -16.41
CA ILE A 365 -0.59 -4.27 -15.92
C ILE A 365 0.20 -5.32 -16.72
N LEU A 366 -0.31 -6.52 -16.86
CA LEU A 366 0.34 -7.61 -17.58
C LEU A 366 0.61 -7.24 -19.04
N LYS A 367 -0.31 -6.50 -19.68
CA LYS A 367 -0.19 -6.09 -21.07
C LYS A 367 0.87 -5.02 -21.33
N ASP A 368 0.89 -3.94 -20.52
CA ASP A 368 1.58 -2.71 -20.95
C ASP A 368 2.67 -2.22 -20.00
N TRP A 369 2.71 -2.69 -18.73
CA TRP A 369 3.56 -2.07 -17.71
C TRP A 369 4.85 -2.84 -17.43
N ILE A 370 5.02 -4.03 -17.94
CA ILE A 370 6.19 -4.87 -17.72
C ILE A 370 7.27 -4.49 -18.71
N LYS A 371 8.51 -4.38 -18.23
CA LYS A 371 9.70 -4.14 -19.04
C LYS A 371 10.42 -5.46 -19.32
N PRO A 372 11.24 -5.52 -20.39
CA PRO A 372 12.00 -6.74 -20.71
C PRO A 372 12.98 -7.19 -19.62
N ASP A 373 13.41 -6.27 -18.74
CA ASP A 373 14.30 -6.56 -17.62
C ASP A 373 13.56 -7.14 -16.38
N GLY A 374 12.25 -7.36 -16.44
CA GLY A 374 11.42 -7.85 -15.35
C GLY A 374 10.87 -6.75 -14.44
N SER A 375 11.35 -5.51 -14.51
CA SER A 375 10.82 -4.39 -13.75
C SER A 375 9.57 -3.78 -14.39
N PHE A 376 8.94 -2.86 -13.66
CA PHE A 376 7.76 -2.16 -14.17
C PHE A 376 8.11 -0.76 -14.69
N ARG A 377 7.31 -0.27 -15.65
CA ARG A 377 7.25 1.14 -16.01
C ARG A 377 6.63 1.94 -14.86
N SER A 378 7.13 3.14 -14.59
CA SER A 378 6.66 3.91 -13.41
C SER A 378 5.44 4.78 -13.71
N ARG A 379 5.39 5.41 -14.90
CA ARG A 379 4.30 6.29 -15.32
C ARG A 379 4.03 6.21 -16.82
N ARG A 380 2.75 6.34 -17.20
CA ARG A 380 2.35 6.70 -18.56
C ARG A 380 2.31 8.22 -18.64
N LEU A 381 3.28 8.81 -19.33
CA LEU A 381 3.32 10.25 -19.59
C LEU A 381 2.31 10.65 -20.69
N HIS A 382 2.08 11.95 -20.89
CA HIS A 382 1.31 12.40 -22.03
C HIS A 382 1.98 12.01 -23.36
N MET A 383 3.32 11.98 -23.37
CA MET A 383 4.13 11.46 -24.48
C MET A 383 5.11 10.40 -23.96
N GLY A 384 4.84 9.13 -24.28
CA GLY A 384 5.74 8.02 -23.93
C GLY A 384 5.60 7.52 -22.48
N TRP A 385 6.71 7.03 -21.93
CA TRP A 385 6.76 6.36 -20.63
C TRP A 385 7.90 6.90 -19.75
N ASP A 386 7.65 7.02 -18.46
CA ASP A 386 8.70 7.07 -17.46
C ASP A 386 9.12 5.63 -17.11
N ASN A 387 10.28 5.22 -17.61
CA ASN A 387 10.84 3.90 -17.39
C ASN A 387 11.87 3.85 -16.24
N VAL A 388 12.08 4.96 -15.53
CA VAL A 388 12.98 5.00 -14.38
C VAL A 388 12.36 4.20 -13.24
N PRO A 389 13.03 3.17 -12.71
CA PRO A 389 12.49 2.41 -11.60
C PRO A 389 12.42 3.28 -10.34
N LEU A 390 11.24 3.34 -9.74
CA LEU A 390 10.97 4.12 -8.52
C LEU A 390 10.44 3.14 -7.45
N HIS A 391 11.30 2.73 -6.50
CA HIS A 391 10.92 1.75 -5.49
C HIS A 391 9.74 2.25 -4.65
N ARG A 392 9.79 3.47 -4.14
CA ARG A 392 8.75 4.02 -3.26
C ARG A 392 7.37 4.13 -3.92
N TRP A 393 7.30 4.48 -5.20
CA TRP A 393 6.06 4.87 -5.87
C TRP A 393 5.55 3.89 -6.92
N GLY A 394 6.21 2.78 -7.10
CA GLY A 394 5.77 1.89 -8.16
C GLY A 394 6.23 0.46 -7.95
N GLN A 395 7.55 0.21 -7.96
CA GLN A 395 8.10 -1.13 -7.99
C GLN A 395 7.66 -1.96 -6.77
N SER A 396 7.90 -1.48 -5.55
CA SER A 396 7.58 -2.23 -4.33
C SER A 396 6.08 -2.37 -4.09
N GLN A 397 5.32 -1.35 -4.45
CA GLN A 397 3.85 -1.38 -4.31
C GLN A 397 3.22 -2.41 -5.26
N MET A 398 3.66 -2.44 -6.52
CA MET A 398 3.15 -3.40 -7.50
C MET A 398 3.59 -4.82 -7.15
N PHE A 399 4.84 -5.02 -6.73
CA PHE A 399 5.33 -6.30 -6.23
C PHE A 399 4.44 -6.84 -5.09
N ARG A 400 4.20 -6.02 -4.06
CA ARG A 400 3.31 -6.39 -2.95
C ARG A 400 1.90 -6.71 -3.44
N SER A 401 1.34 -5.89 -4.33
CA SER A 401 -0.04 -6.04 -4.81
C SER A 401 -0.23 -7.34 -5.57
N LEU A 402 0.71 -7.70 -6.44
CA LEU A 402 0.67 -8.95 -7.20
C LEU A 402 0.98 -10.17 -6.32
N ALA A 403 1.86 -10.03 -5.31
CA ALA A 403 2.08 -11.09 -4.32
C ALA A 403 0.82 -11.33 -3.46
N PHE A 404 0.13 -10.26 -3.05
CA PHE A 404 -1.16 -10.37 -2.38
C PHE A 404 -2.22 -11.04 -3.28
N TYR A 405 -2.26 -10.68 -4.56
CA TYR A 405 -3.11 -11.36 -5.54
C TYR A 405 -2.82 -12.86 -5.59
N LEU A 406 -1.55 -13.28 -5.64
CA LEU A 406 -1.19 -14.71 -5.63
C LEU A 406 -1.62 -15.41 -4.34
N ARG A 407 -1.50 -14.79 -3.19
CA ARG A 407 -1.99 -15.35 -1.92
C ARG A 407 -3.50 -15.64 -2.00
N GLU A 408 -4.27 -14.70 -2.53
CA GLU A 408 -5.74 -14.81 -2.58
C GLU A 408 -6.24 -15.83 -3.62
N PHE A 409 -5.51 -16.03 -4.71
CA PHE A 409 -5.96 -16.87 -5.83
C PHE A 409 -5.08 -18.09 -6.08
N GLY A 410 -3.81 -18.11 -5.63
CA GLY A 410 -2.87 -19.22 -5.82
C GLY A 410 -3.11 -20.38 -4.84
N GLY A 411 -3.43 -20.10 -3.58
CA GLY A 411 -3.62 -21.11 -2.52
C GLY A 411 -4.83 -22.02 -2.75
N ARG A 412 -5.91 -21.51 -3.33
CA ARG A 412 -7.10 -22.32 -3.69
C ARG A 412 -6.78 -23.49 -4.64
N ARG A 413 -5.76 -23.32 -5.50
CA ARG A 413 -5.33 -24.38 -6.44
C ARG A 413 -4.50 -25.49 -5.80
N ALA A 414 -3.72 -25.18 -4.77
CA ALA A 414 -2.97 -26.21 -4.05
C ALA A 414 -3.94 -27.17 -3.34
N GLU A 415 -5.02 -26.66 -2.75
CA GLU A 415 -6.09 -27.47 -2.17
C GLU A 415 -6.87 -28.27 -3.23
N ASP A 416 -7.21 -27.65 -4.38
CA ASP A 416 -7.94 -28.33 -5.47
C ASP A 416 -7.07 -29.38 -6.17
N ARG A 417 -5.78 -29.12 -6.39
CA ARG A 417 -4.81 -30.13 -6.90
C ARG A 417 -4.63 -31.27 -5.88
N GLY A 418 -4.56 -30.95 -4.60
CA GLY A 418 -4.50 -31.95 -3.52
C GLY A 418 -5.77 -32.80 -3.44
N ARG A 419 -6.96 -32.21 -3.62
CA ARG A 419 -8.24 -32.95 -3.70
C ARG A 419 -8.34 -33.79 -4.97
N ALA A 420 -7.93 -33.26 -6.12
CA ALA A 420 -7.94 -33.98 -7.39
C ALA A 420 -6.94 -35.15 -7.41
N SER A 421 -5.76 -35.00 -6.80
CA SER A 421 -4.76 -36.09 -6.66
C SER A 421 -5.24 -37.17 -5.69
N LYS A 422 -5.89 -36.80 -4.57
CA LYS A 422 -6.52 -37.74 -3.63
C LYS A 422 -7.72 -38.48 -4.28
N GLN A 423 -8.49 -37.82 -5.13
CA GLN A 423 -9.57 -38.51 -5.88
C GLN A 423 -9.02 -39.43 -6.97
N ARG A 424 -7.93 -39.08 -7.65
CA ARG A 424 -7.25 -39.99 -8.61
C ARG A 424 -6.59 -41.18 -7.89
N GLY A 425 -5.92 -40.97 -6.75
CA GLY A 425 -5.36 -42.06 -5.94
C GLY A 425 -6.42 -43.04 -5.43
N ARG A 426 -7.59 -42.57 -5.00
CA ARG A 426 -8.71 -43.43 -4.60
C ARG A 426 -9.35 -44.21 -5.75
N ARG A 427 -9.25 -43.78 -7.01
CA ARG A 427 -9.72 -44.54 -8.17
C ARG A 427 -8.73 -45.60 -8.64
N THR A 428 -7.45 -45.53 -8.29
CA THR A 428 -6.45 -46.55 -8.62
C THR A 428 -6.25 -47.60 -7.51
N GLU A 429 -6.72 -47.35 -6.27
CA GLU A 429 -6.60 -48.28 -5.12
C GLU A 429 -7.89 -49.09 -4.82
N GLY A 430 -8.84 -49.14 -5.78
CA GLY A 430 -10.04 -49.99 -5.69
C GLY A 430 -9.75 -51.49 -5.86
N GLY A 431 -8.70 -52.03 -5.28
CA GLY A 431 -8.39 -53.44 -5.29
C GLY A 431 -7.24 -53.77 -4.33
N GLY A 432 -7.54 -54.02 -3.05
CA GLY A 432 -6.55 -54.60 -2.13
C GLY A 432 -6.67 -54.12 -0.68
N GLN A 433 -7.21 -55.01 0.13
CA GLN A 433 -7.09 -55.26 1.58
C GLN A 433 -6.83 -54.11 2.58
N LYS A 434 -7.71 -54.06 3.59
CA LYS A 434 -7.64 -53.35 4.87
C LYS A 434 -6.44 -53.80 5.71
N ILE A 435 -5.69 -52.85 6.26
CA ILE A 435 -4.93 -53.00 7.50
C ILE A 435 -5.22 -51.76 8.35
N GLU A 436 -5.69 -52.00 9.58
CA GLU A 436 -5.88 -51.02 10.65
C GLU A 436 -4.51 -50.57 11.19
N GLU A 437 -4.30 -49.26 11.27
CA GLU A 437 -3.29 -48.70 12.16
C GLU A 437 -3.82 -47.48 12.92
N THR A 438 -3.55 -47.51 14.20
CA THR A 438 -4.02 -46.68 15.31
C THR A 438 -3.46 -45.27 15.25
N GLU A 439 -4.32 -44.29 15.42
CA GLU A 439 -3.97 -42.87 15.65
C GLU A 439 -3.36 -42.64 17.05
N GLN A 440 -2.17 -42.05 17.09
CA GLN A 440 -1.69 -41.33 18.26
C GLN A 440 -1.66 -39.83 17.98
N SER A 441 -2.57 -39.13 18.65
CA SER A 441 -2.68 -37.68 18.68
C SER A 441 -1.42 -37.02 19.28
N ARG A 442 -0.86 -36.02 18.58
CA ARG A 442 -0.02 -34.98 19.16
C ARG A 442 -0.67 -33.62 18.97
N ASP A 443 -1.22 -33.19 20.07
CA ASP A 443 -1.75 -31.85 20.31
C ASP A 443 -0.61 -30.80 20.21
N ARG A 444 -0.69 -29.87 19.29
CA ARG A 444 0.07 -28.62 19.29
C ARG A 444 -0.92 -27.48 19.13
N GLY A 445 -1.19 -26.83 20.27
CA GLY A 445 -2.02 -25.64 20.33
C GLY A 445 -1.47 -24.52 19.44
N ALA A 446 -2.17 -24.24 18.35
CA ALA A 446 -2.04 -23.04 17.59
C ALA A 446 -2.98 -21.99 18.17
N VAL A 447 -2.44 -20.85 18.58
CA VAL A 447 -3.23 -19.66 18.90
C VAL A 447 -3.71 -19.08 17.57
N GLU A 448 -4.89 -19.48 17.14
CA GLU A 448 -5.62 -18.86 16.03
C GLU A 448 -6.11 -17.47 16.45
N VAL A 449 -5.45 -16.43 15.96
CA VAL A 449 -6.02 -15.09 15.95
C VAL A 449 -6.87 -14.97 14.68
N ALA A 450 -8.18 -15.00 14.88
CA ALA A 450 -9.20 -14.96 13.86
C ALA A 450 -9.08 -13.72 12.96
N ILE A 451 -8.49 -13.88 11.78
CA ILE A 451 -8.83 -13.18 10.55
C ILE A 451 -9.28 -14.28 9.57
N GLU A 452 -10.25 -15.08 9.98
CA GLU A 452 -10.93 -16.01 9.10
C GLU A 452 -12.39 -15.60 8.91
N ARG A 453 -12.69 -15.45 7.63
CA ARG A 453 -13.97 -15.72 6.96
C ARG A 453 -15.26 -15.54 7.80
N ARG A 454 -15.80 -14.35 7.71
CA ARG A 454 -17.26 -14.19 7.56
C ARG A 454 -17.55 -13.03 6.63
#